data_91fe20365f7c4a0ac9b1fe448a9ea1f6
#
_entry.id   91fe20365f7c4a0ac9b1fe448a9ea1f6
#
_cell.length_a   1.000
_cell.length_b   1.000
_cell.length_c   1.000
_cell.angle_alpha   90.00
_cell.angle_beta   90.00
_cell.angle_gamma   90.00
#
_symmetry.space_group_name_H-M   'P 1'
#
loop_
_entity.id
_entity.type
_entity.pdbx_description
1 polymer ?
#
loop_
_entity_poly.entity_id
_entity_poly.type
_entity_poly.pdbx_seq_one_letter_code
_entity_poly.pdbx_strand_id
1 'polypeptide(L)'
;MITLYQRTDCPFCWKVRLALAELSLHYECVDIRLGERHPVVQELSPSGTVPVMSENGIVVWESGVMLDYLDRRYGPGRLIPTAAAEEVRVRSLHTYSDRLLGACLFKLVKEKRSRPAAEWDQDVIRQAQRDWRVCQQWLDARIAGREFFGPQFGAADCALAARVGVAAAYGAGVEREFTNLYRWFEAVRRRPAWEAAYPTGFASSK
;
A
#
# COMPACT_ATOMS: atom_id res chain seq x y z
N MET A 1 18.77 -9.87 -10.66
CA MET A 1 17.65 -9.06 -11.17
C MET A 1 16.41 -9.39 -10.34
N ILE A 2 15.64 -8.38 -9.95
CA ILE A 2 14.39 -8.54 -9.19
C ILE A 2 13.24 -8.72 -10.17
N THR A 3 12.41 -9.73 -9.96
CA THR A 3 11.14 -9.94 -10.67
C THR A 3 9.99 -9.85 -9.68
N LEU A 4 9.00 -8.99 -9.96
CA LEU A 4 7.82 -8.80 -9.14
C LEU A 4 6.58 -9.32 -9.88
N TYR A 5 6.01 -10.43 -9.41
CA TYR A 5 4.70 -10.90 -9.83
C TYR A 5 3.64 -10.11 -9.08
N GLN A 6 2.81 -9.40 -9.82
CA GLN A 6 1.95 -8.38 -9.23
C GLN A 6 0.60 -8.25 -9.92
N ARG A 7 -0.24 -7.40 -9.32
CA ARG A 7 -1.39 -6.78 -9.97
C ARG A 7 -1.31 -5.27 -9.77
N THR A 8 -1.52 -4.50 -10.82
CA THR A 8 -1.31 -3.03 -10.80
C THR A 8 -2.15 -2.31 -9.75
N ASP A 9 -3.42 -2.70 -9.58
CA ASP A 9 -4.41 -2.10 -8.67
C ASP A 9 -4.42 -2.70 -7.26
N CYS A 10 -3.51 -3.65 -6.97
CA CYS A 10 -3.41 -4.27 -5.66
C CYS A 10 -2.60 -3.38 -4.69
N PRO A 11 -3.17 -2.98 -3.53
CA PRO A 11 -2.45 -2.14 -2.58
C PRO A 11 -1.22 -2.81 -1.96
N PHE A 12 -1.22 -4.13 -1.83
CA PHE A 12 -0.05 -4.88 -1.37
C PHE A 12 1.09 -4.86 -2.39
N CYS A 13 0.76 -4.93 -3.69
CA CYS A 13 1.74 -4.80 -4.75
C CYS A 13 2.25 -3.35 -4.85
N TRP A 14 1.33 -2.39 -4.73
CA TRP A 14 1.68 -0.96 -4.80
C TRP A 14 2.66 -0.54 -3.73
N LYS A 15 2.49 -0.98 -2.46
CA LYS A 15 3.48 -0.66 -1.42
C LYS A 15 4.86 -1.23 -1.69
N VAL A 16 4.97 -2.41 -2.33
CA VAL A 16 6.26 -2.98 -2.73
C VAL A 16 6.89 -2.16 -3.85
N ARG A 17 6.10 -1.75 -4.86
CA ARG A 17 6.59 -0.85 -5.91
C ARG A 17 7.08 0.49 -5.34
N LEU A 18 6.36 1.07 -4.37
CA LEU A 18 6.80 2.29 -3.68
C LEU A 18 8.15 2.09 -3.00
N ALA A 19 8.32 0.97 -2.28
CA ALA A 19 9.58 0.66 -1.62
C ALA A 19 10.74 0.47 -2.62
N LEU A 20 10.49 -0.25 -3.72
CA LEU A 20 11.46 -0.43 -4.81
C LEU A 20 11.88 0.91 -5.42
N ALA A 21 10.91 1.78 -5.70
CA ALA A 21 11.17 3.12 -6.25
C ALA A 21 11.93 4.03 -5.26
N GLU A 22 11.59 4.00 -3.97
CA GLU A 22 12.31 4.76 -2.93
C GLU A 22 13.76 4.30 -2.76
N LEU A 23 14.03 3.04 -2.99
CA LEU A 23 15.38 2.47 -2.99
C LEU A 23 16.09 2.61 -4.35
N SER A 24 15.43 3.21 -5.36
CA SER A 24 15.93 3.35 -6.73
C SER A 24 16.35 2.02 -7.36
N LEU A 25 15.59 0.96 -7.08
CA LEU A 25 15.88 -0.39 -7.57
C LEU A 25 15.17 -0.65 -8.90
N HIS A 26 15.93 -1.21 -9.85
CA HIS A 26 15.37 -1.72 -11.10
C HIS A 26 14.76 -3.10 -10.88
N TYR A 27 13.59 -3.32 -11.45
CA TYR A 27 12.87 -4.59 -11.36
C TYR A 27 12.00 -4.81 -12.60
N GLU A 28 11.70 -6.07 -12.88
CA GLU A 28 10.74 -6.47 -13.89
C GLU A 28 9.39 -6.80 -13.27
N CYS A 29 8.30 -6.40 -13.92
CA CYS A 29 6.94 -6.75 -13.51
C CYS A 29 6.38 -7.87 -14.38
N VAL A 30 5.75 -8.84 -13.71
CA VAL A 30 4.85 -9.81 -14.34
C VAL A 30 3.44 -9.50 -13.84
N ASP A 31 2.63 -8.89 -14.72
CA ASP A 31 1.28 -8.48 -14.37
C ASP A 31 0.30 -9.65 -14.47
N ILE A 32 -0.43 -9.88 -13.37
CA ILE A 32 -1.41 -10.96 -13.24
C ILE A 32 -2.81 -10.35 -13.15
N ARG A 33 -3.75 -10.89 -13.92
CA ARG A 33 -5.14 -10.40 -13.91
C ARG A 33 -5.88 -10.83 -12.65
N LEU A 34 -6.87 -10.06 -12.26
CA LEU A 34 -7.75 -10.43 -11.16
C LEU A 34 -8.48 -11.76 -11.47
N GLY A 35 -8.38 -12.69 -10.51
CA GLY A 35 -8.99 -14.03 -10.66
C GLY A 35 -8.14 -15.04 -11.45
N GLU A 36 -7.03 -14.58 -12.04
CA GLU A 36 -6.09 -15.48 -12.72
C GLU A 36 -5.28 -16.27 -11.70
N ARG A 37 -5.18 -17.57 -11.93
CA ARG A 37 -4.28 -18.46 -11.21
C ARG A 37 -3.00 -18.62 -12.01
N HIS A 38 -2.00 -17.78 -11.70
CA HIS A 38 -0.73 -17.83 -12.41
C HIS A 38 0.12 -19.02 -11.90
N PRO A 39 0.55 -19.97 -12.77
CA PRO A 39 1.24 -21.19 -12.35
C PRO A 39 2.46 -20.92 -11.48
N VAL A 40 3.33 -19.98 -11.89
CA VAL A 40 4.54 -19.62 -11.15
C VAL A 40 4.21 -19.05 -9.77
N VAL A 41 3.16 -18.23 -9.63
CA VAL A 41 2.77 -17.68 -8.31
C VAL A 41 2.25 -18.80 -7.39
N GLN A 42 1.53 -19.78 -7.94
CA GLN A 42 1.06 -20.93 -7.17
C GLN A 42 2.21 -21.84 -6.71
N GLU A 43 3.26 -21.96 -7.53
CA GLU A 43 4.47 -22.69 -7.17
C GLU A 43 5.29 -21.96 -6.10
N LEU A 44 5.46 -20.63 -6.25
CA LEU A 44 6.34 -19.83 -5.41
C LEU A 44 5.70 -19.37 -4.08
N SER A 45 4.38 -19.36 -3.96
CA SER A 45 3.67 -18.88 -2.78
C SER A 45 2.56 -19.83 -2.34
N PRO A 46 2.53 -20.25 -1.08
CA PRO A 46 1.50 -21.17 -0.57
C PRO A 46 0.09 -20.58 -0.61
N SER A 47 -0.04 -19.25 -0.62
CA SER A 47 -1.34 -18.56 -0.75
C SER A 47 -1.80 -18.44 -2.21
N GLY A 48 -0.90 -18.59 -3.18
CA GLY A 48 -1.17 -18.36 -4.60
C GLY A 48 -1.60 -16.92 -4.91
N THR A 49 -1.23 -15.96 -4.05
CA THR A 49 -1.62 -14.55 -4.16
C THR A 49 -0.43 -13.65 -4.46
N VAL A 50 -0.70 -12.50 -5.07
CA VAL A 50 0.30 -11.45 -5.33
C VAL A 50 0.32 -10.42 -4.20
N PRO A 51 1.49 -9.78 -3.96
CA PRO A 51 2.76 -9.89 -4.69
C PRO A 51 3.57 -11.12 -4.32
N VAL A 52 4.36 -11.60 -5.29
CA VAL A 52 5.49 -12.51 -5.07
C VAL A 52 6.71 -11.86 -5.71
N MET A 53 7.85 -11.91 -5.05
CA MET A 53 9.10 -11.37 -5.55
C MET A 53 10.16 -12.46 -5.63
N SER A 54 10.92 -12.49 -6.71
CA SER A 54 12.08 -13.37 -6.83
C SER A 54 13.32 -12.58 -7.19
N GLU A 55 14.47 -13.00 -6.62
CA GLU A 55 15.76 -12.42 -6.93
C GLU A 55 16.87 -13.47 -6.78
N ASN A 56 17.56 -13.79 -7.87
CA ASN A 56 18.71 -14.70 -7.85
C ASN A 56 18.46 -16.02 -7.08
N GLY A 57 17.30 -16.62 -7.29
CA GLY A 57 16.87 -17.84 -6.60
C GLY A 57 16.25 -17.66 -5.22
N ILE A 58 16.28 -16.45 -4.67
CA ILE A 58 15.56 -16.12 -3.43
C ILE A 58 14.13 -15.78 -3.81
N VAL A 59 13.17 -16.44 -3.17
CA VAL A 59 11.74 -16.16 -3.32
C VAL A 59 11.22 -15.53 -2.03
N VAL A 60 10.51 -14.41 -2.18
CA VAL A 60 9.87 -13.70 -1.06
C VAL A 60 8.40 -13.55 -1.37
N TRP A 61 7.56 -14.04 -0.49
CA TRP A 61 6.11 -13.80 -0.46
C TRP A 61 5.74 -13.11 0.86
N GLU A 62 4.54 -12.57 0.98
CA GLU A 62 4.11 -11.59 1.98
C GLU A 62 4.79 -10.23 1.79
N SER A 63 4.00 -9.24 1.42
CA SER A 63 4.49 -7.90 1.09
C SER A 63 5.22 -7.19 2.23
N GLY A 64 4.92 -7.52 3.49
CA GLY A 64 5.66 -7.03 4.65
C GLY A 64 7.08 -7.58 4.70
N VAL A 65 7.22 -8.89 4.48
CA VAL A 65 8.52 -9.58 4.42
C VAL A 65 9.36 -9.06 3.23
N MET A 66 8.71 -8.70 2.12
CA MET A 66 9.42 -8.08 0.99
C MET A 66 10.06 -6.75 1.38
N LEU A 67 9.35 -5.89 2.12
CA LEU A 67 9.92 -4.63 2.60
C LEU A 67 11.09 -4.87 3.57
N ASP A 68 10.98 -5.88 4.44
CA ASP A 68 12.08 -6.28 5.32
C ASP A 68 13.31 -6.76 4.53
N TYR A 69 13.08 -7.59 3.51
CA TYR A 69 14.13 -8.07 2.63
C TYR A 69 14.82 -6.92 1.88
N LEU A 70 14.02 -6.03 1.28
CA LEU A 70 14.53 -4.88 0.52
C LEU A 70 15.34 -3.93 1.41
N ASP A 71 14.84 -3.64 2.62
CA ASP A 71 15.58 -2.80 3.58
C ASP A 71 16.92 -3.42 3.94
N ARG A 72 16.93 -4.68 4.36
CA ARG A 72 18.17 -5.36 4.79
C ARG A 72 19.18 -5.52 3.66
N ARG A 73 18.70 -5.75 2.45
CA ARG A 73 19.55 -6.07 1.29
C ARG A 73 20.13 -4.83 0.62
N TYR A 74 19.36 -3.74 0.54
CA TYR A 74 19.66 -2.59 -0.33
C TYR A 74 19.82 -1.26 0.41
N GLY A 75 19.39 -1.16 1.64
CA GLY A 75 19.52 0.07 2.41
C GLY A 75 19.09 -0.13 3.85
N PRO A 76 19.91 -0.80 4.67
CA PRO A 76 19.58 -1.04 6.07
C PRO A 76 19.22 0.27 6.80
N GLY A 77 18.02 0.30 7.38
CA GLY A 77 17.51 1.48 8.07
C GLY A 77 16.80 2.50 7.15
N ARG A 78 16.76 2.28 5.83
CA ARG A 78 16.11 3.20 4.88
C ARG A 78 14.58 3.10 4.91
N LEU A 79 14.04 1.89 4.97
CA LEU A 79 12.60 1.64 5.06
C LEU A 79 12.17 1.36 6.49
N ILE A 80 12.98 0.69 7.27
CA ILE A 80 12.70 0.25 8.63
C ILE A 80 13.80 0.78 9.54
N PRO A 81 13.48 1.72 10.47
CA PRO A 81 14.48 2.30 11.36
C PRO A 81 15.18 1.25 12.22
N THR A 82 16.45 1.49 12.54
CA THR A 82 17.24 0.59 13.41
C THR A 82 17.05 0.87 14.90
N ALA A 83 16.55 2.07 15.28
CA ALA A 83 16.21 2.40 16.66
C ALA A 83 14.94 1.66 17.06
N ALA A 84 15.01 0.81 18.10
CA ALA A 84 13.96 -0.14 18.49
C ALA A 84 12.57 0.51 18.64
N ALA A 85 12.47 1.69 19.25
CA ALA A 85 11.19 2.38 19.44
C ALA A 85 10.54 2.80 18.09
N GLU A 86 11.34 3.32 17.17
CA GLU A 86 10.85 3.71 15.84
C GLU A 86 10.60 2.48 14.94
N GLU A 87 11.41 1.43 15.07
CA GLU A 87 11.18 0.16 14.40
C GLU A 87 9.80 -0.42 14.77
N VAL A 88 9.52 -0.54 16.06
CA VAL A 88 8.24 -1.04 16.57
C VAL A 88 7.08 -0.16 16.07
N ARG A 89 7.25 1.16 16.10
CA ARG A 89 6.26 2.11 15.58
C ARG A 89 5.96 1.85 14.10
N VAL A 90 6.99 1.78 13.26
CA VAL A 90 6.86 1.58 11.81
C VAL A 90 6.21 0.23 11.51
N ARG A 91 6.63 -0.85 12.17
CA ARG A 91 6.05 -2.19 11.99
C ARG A 91 4.60 -2.26 12.45
N SER A 92 4.26 -1.59 13.55
CA SER A 92 2.88 -1.54 14.05
C SER A 92 1.96 -0.80 13.07
N LEU A 93 2.40 0.33 12.52
CA LEU A 93 1.65 1.09 11.52
C LEU A 93 1.51 0.32 10.19
N HIS A 94 2.57 -0.39 9.79
CA HIS A 94 2.51 -1.27 8.63
C HIS A 94 1.45 -2.37 8.82
N THR A 95 1.46 -3.05 9.98
CA THR A 95 0.47 -4.07 10.33
C THR A 95 -0.94 -3.48 10.42
N TYR A 96 -1.09 -2.29 11.00
CA TYR A 96 -2.35 -1.55 11.03
C TYR A 96 -2.90 -1.30 9.62
N SER A 97 -2.03 -0.84 8.70
CA SER A 97 -2.41 -0.62 7.30
C SER A 97 -2.96 -1.89 6.65
N ASP A 98 -2.30 -3.02 6.86
CA ASP A 98 -2.70 -4.26 6.20
C ASP A 98 -3.97 -4.88 6.78
N ARG A 99 -4.15 -4.83 8.09
CA ARG A 99 -5.27 -5.49 8.78
C ARG A 99 -6.47 -4.59 8.97
N LEU A 100 -6.34 -3.50 9.72
CA LEU A 100 -7.49 -2.68 10.10
C LEU A 100 -7.92 -1.73 8.99
N LEU A 101 -6.99 -0.92 8.50
CA LEU A 101 -7.27 0.02 7.42
C LEU A 101 -7.66 -0.72 6.13
N GLY A 102 -6.95 -1.81 5.81
CA GLY A 102 -7.27 -2.65 4.67
C GLY A 102 -8.66 -3.25 4.74
N ALA A 103 -9.09 -3.75 5.89
CA ALA A 103 -10.42 -4.33 6.07
C ALA A 103 -11.53 -3.29 5.92
N CYS A 104 -11.33 -2.08 6.47
CA CYS A 104 -12.25 -0.96 6.33
C CYS A 104 -12.44 -0.54 4.86
N LEU A 105 -11.34 -0.26 4.17
CA LEU A 105 -11.37 0.22 2.78
C LEU A 105 -11.75 -0.86 1.77
N PHE A 106 -11.52 -2.14 2.08
CA PHE A 106 -11.88 -3.24 1.20
C PHE A 106 -13.38 -3.31 0.90
N LYS A 107 -14.24 -3.03 1.87
CA LYS A 107 -15.70 -3.01 1.69
C LYS A 107 -16.10 -1.97 0.65
N LEU A 108 -15.58 -0.75 0.76
CA LEU A 108 -15.82 0.35 -0.18
C LEU A 108 -15.36 -0.02 -1.60
N VAL A 109 -14.11 -0.47 -1.69
CA VAL A 109 -13.49 -0.80 -2.99
C VAL A 109 -14.22 -1.96 -3.64
N LYS A 110 -14.55 -3.02 -2.88
CA LYS A 110 -15.30 -4.18 -3.37
C LYS A 110 -16.66 -3.74 -3.92
N GLU A 111 -17.41 -2.95 -3.17
CA GLU A 111 -18.74 -2.49 -3.58
C GLU A 111 -18.68 -1.71 -4.89
N LYS A 112 -17.80 -0.72 -4.96
CA LYS A 112 -17.68 0.15 -6.14
C LYS A 112 -17.09 -0.54 -7.38
N ARG A 113 -16.35 -1.62 -7.20
CA ARG A 113 -15.67 -2.33 -8.27
C ARG A 113 -16.46 -3.49 -8.84
N SER A 114 -17.30 -4.14 -8.02
CA SER A 114 -18.01 -5.35 -8.40
C SER A 114 -19.31 -5.12 -9.15
N ARG A 115 -19.80 -3.88 -9.22
CA ARG A 115 -21.07 -3.55 -9.89
C ARG A 115 -21.12 -2.11 -10.40
N PRO A 116 -22.00 -1.79 -11.36
CA PRO A 116 -22.23 -0.44 -11.84
C PRO A 116 -22.70 0.50 -10.72
N ALA A 117 -22.43 1.80 -10.86
CA ALA A 117 -22.74 2.80 -9.84
C ALA A 117 -24.24 2.87 -9.46
N ALA A 118 -25.14 2.60 -10.41
CA ALA A 118 -26.57 2.55 -10.16
C ALA A 118 -27.01 1.40 -9.23
N GLU A 119 -26.16 0.38 -9.07
CA GLU A 119 -26.43 -0.81 -8.28
C GLU A 119 -25.66 -0.83 -6.94
N TRP A 120 -24.94 0.25 -6.62
CA TRP A 120 -24.16 0.30 -5.39
C TRP A 120 -25.05 0.30 -4.16
N ASP A 121 -24.71 -0.55 -3.19
CA ASP A 121 -25.30 -0.54 -1.86
C ASP A 121 -24.81 0.69 -1.09
N GLN A 122 -25.68 1.71 -1.00
CA GLN A 122 -25.37 2.97 -0.34
C GLN A 122 -25.15 2.82 1.16
N ASP A 123 -25.74 1.81 1.81
CA ASP A 123 -25.52 1.56 3.24
C ASP A 123 -24.13 0.99 3.49
N VAL A 124 -23.68 0.07 2.65
CA VAL A 124 -22.31 -0.46 2.68
C VAL A 124 -21.30 0.67 2.48
N ILE A 125 -21.55 1.55 1.50
CA ILE A 125 -20.66 2.69 1.22
C ILE A 125 -20.62 3.65 2.41
N ARG A 126 -21.79 4.05 2.93
CA ARG A 126 -21.85 4.96 4.09
C ARG A 126 -21.17 4.38 5.32
N GLN A 127 -21.35 3.08 5.59
CA GLN A 127 -20.66 2.44 6.70
C GLN A 127 -19.15 2.43 6.51
N ALA A 128 -18.66 2.06 5.33
CA ALA A 128 -17.23 2.05 5.03
C ALA A 128 -16.62 3.46 5.11
N GLN A 129 -17.34 4.49 4.71
CA GLN A 129 -16.91 5.89 4.87
C GLN A 129 -16.83 6.31 6.34
N ARG A 130 -17.80 5.93 7.18
CA ARG A 130 -17.70 6.17 8.63
C ARG A 130 -16.50 5.48 9.26
N ASP A 131 -16.29 4.22 8.92
CA ASP A 131 -15.15 3.44 9.42
C ASP A 131 -13.81 4.06 8.96
N TRP A 132 -13.75 4.50 7.71
CA TRP A 132 -12.60 5.21 7.16
C TRP A 132 -12.34 6.55 7.88
N ARG A 133 -13.38 7.31 8.19
CA ARG A 133 -13.25 8.56 8.93
C ARG A 133 -12.65 8.35 10.33
N VAL A 134 -13.03 7.29 11.04
CA VAL A 134 -12.40 6.91 12.31
C VAL A 134 -10.91 6.59 12.14
N CYS A 135 -10.57 5.88 11.08
CA CYS A 135 -9.16 5.60 10.74
C CYS A 135 -8.39 6.89 10.44
N GLN A 136 -8.97 7.83 9.69
CA GLN A 136 -8.35 9.13 9.38
C GLN A 136 -8.06 9.92 10.66
N GLN A 137 -9.03 10.02 11.56
CA GLN A 137 -8.86 10.71 12.84
C GLN A 137 -7.71 10.11 13.65
N TRP A 138 -7.64 8.78 13.71
CA TRP A 138 -6.58 8.10 14.43
C TRP A 138 -5.19 8.32 13.79
N LEU A 139 -5.10 8.23 12.46
CA LEU A 139 -3.86 8.46 11.71
C LEU A 139 -3.40 9.92 11.80
N ASP A 140 -4.33 10.88 11.71
CA ASP A 140 -4.05 12.31 11.82
C ASP A 140 -3.37 12.65 13.15
N ALA A 141 -3.90 12.11 14.25
CA ALA A 141 -3.30 12.27 15.58
C ALA A 141 -1.90 11.60 15.68
N ARG A 142 -1.68 10.50 14.98
CA ARG A 142 -0.40 9.75 15.02
C ARG A 142 0.71 10.39 14.22
N ILE A 143 0.39 11.16 13.19
CA ILE A 143 1.37 11.86 12.37
C ILE A 143 1.57 13.32 12.81
N ALA A 144 0.81 13.82 13.78
CA ALA A 144 0.95 15.18 14.27
C ALA A 144 2.40 15.52 14.64
N GLY A 145 2.91 16.67 14.13
CA GLY A 145 4.28 17.13 14.36
C GLY A 145 5.36 16.36 13.59
N ARG A 146 5.00 15.42 12.71
CA ARG A 146 5.96 14.67 11.88
C ARG A 146 5.67 14.88 10.40
N GLU A 147 6.69 14.72 9.57
CA GLU A 147 6.55 14.72 8.11
C GLU A 147 6.09 13.35 7.60
N PHE A 148 6.62 12.26 8.18
CA PHE A 148 6.32 10.87 7.86
C PHE A 148 5.95 10.07 9.10
N PHE A 149 5.38 8.90 8.92
CA PHE A 149 5.01 8.00 10.03
C PHE A 149 6.23 7.35 10.72
N GLY A 150 7.38 7.32 10.07
CA GLY A 150 8.69 7.03 10.62
C GLY A 150 9.53 8.30 10.78
N PRO A 151 10.83 8.16 11.10
CA PRO A 151 11.78 9.27 11.11
C PRO A 151 12.07 9.82 9.70
N GLN A 152 11.83 9.01 8.70
CA GLN A 152 11.88 9.32 7.26
C GLN A 152 10.79 8.53 6.54
N PHE A 153 10.56 8.83 5.25
CA PHE A 153 9.66 8.03 4.42
C PHE A 153 10.15 6.57 4.40
N GLY A 154 9.27 5.63 4.77
CA GLY A 154 9.66 4.24 4.93
C GLY A 154 8.50 3.25 4.79
N ALA A 155 8.65 2.07 5.38
CA ALA A 155 7.72 0.94 5.22
C ALA A 155 6.28 1.26 5.67
N ALA A 156 6.12 2.03 6.76
CA ALA A 156 4.81 2.47 7.21
C ALA A 156 4.14 3.39 6.18
N ASP A 157 4.92 4.35 5.64
CA ASP A 157 4.42 5.30 4.64
C ASP A 157 4.06 4.59 3.34
N CYS A 158 4.89 3.67 2.85
CA CYS A 158 4.58 2.84 1.67
C CYS A 158 3.25 2.08 1.85
N ALA A 159 3.05 1.46 3.01
CA ALA A 159 1.86 0.67 3.28
C ALA A 159 0.60 1.53 3.39
N LEU A 160 0.66 2.61 4.18
CA LEU A 160 -0.45 3.53 4.36
C LEU A 160 -0.79 4.29 3.07
N ALA A 161 0.23 4.78 2.35
CA ALA A 161 0.04 5.51 1.11
C ALA A 161 -0.64 4.67 0.02
N ALA A 162 -0.25 3.40 -0.13
CA ALA A 162 -0.90 2.50 -1.08
C ALA A 162 -2.39 2.29 -0.74
N ARG A 163 -2.74 2.14 0.54
CA ARG A 163 -4.14 2.00 0.98
C ARG A 163 -4.94 3.27 0.77
N VAL A 164 -4.40 4.40 1.21
CA VAL A 164 -5.03 5.72 1.04
C VAL A 164 -5.18 6.06 -0.45
N GLY A 165 -4.19 5.73 -1.26
CA GLY A 165 -4.23 5.93 -2.70
C GLY A 165 -5.34 5.11 -3.39
N VAL A 166 -5.50 3.84 -3.00
CA VAL A 166 -6.64 3.04 -3.49
C VAL A 166 -7.96 3.65 -3.05
N ALA A 167 -8.10 4.05 -1.79
CA ALA A 167 -9.32 4.71 -1.31
C ALA A 167 -9.63 5.99 -2.10
N ALA A 168 -8.62 6.81 -2.37
CA ALA A 168 -8.76 8.03 -3.16
C ALA A 168 -9.21 7.74 -4.59
N ALA A 169 -8.68 6.71 -5.24
CA ALA A 169 -9.09 6.29 -6.58
C ALA A 169 -10.57 5.86 -6.65
N TYR A 170 -11.13 5.39 -5.54
CA TYR A 170 -12.55 5.04 -5.42
C TYR A 170 -13.39 6.14 -4.76
N GLY A 171 -12.90 7.39 -4.69
CA GLY A 171 -13.64 8.54 -4.19
C GLY A 171 -13.75 8.61 -2.66
N ALA A 172 -12.83 7.98 -1.94
CA ALA A 172 -12.72 8.06 -0.48
C ALA A 172 -11.31 8.52 -0.07
N GLY A 173 -10.88 9.66 -0.60
CA GLY A 173 -9.60 10.29 -0.25
C GLY A 173 -9.55 10.78 1.20
N VAL A 174 -8.43 11.39 1.56
CA VAL A 174 -8.27 12.03 2.88
C VAL A 174 -9.11 13.30 2.93
N GLU A 175 -9.92 13.42 3.98
CA GLU A 175 -10.75 14.61 4.23
C GLU A 175 -9.86 15.77 4.72
N ARG A 176 -10.11 16.98 4.23
CA ARG A 176 -9.26 18.17 4.51
C ARG A 176 -9.22 18.58 5.98
N GLU A 177 -10.20 18.21 6.76
CA GLU A 177 -10.23 18.49 8.20
C GLU A 177 -9.16 17.71 8.99
N PHE A 178 -8.73 16.55 8.49
CA PHE A 178 -7.59 15.80 9.02
C PHE A 178 -6.28 16.39 8.49
N THR A 179 -5.93 17.56 8.97
CA THR A 179 -4.94 18.45 8.37
C THR A 179 -3.53 17.86 8.31
N ASN A 180 -3.13 17.08 9.33
CA ASN A 180 -1.82 16.44 9.37
C ASN A 180 -1.74 15.28 8.36
N LEU A 181 -2.78 14.43 8.33
CA LEU A 181 -2.89 13.31 7.42
C LEU A 181 -3.01 13.80 5.97
N TYR A 182 -3.80 14.86 5.74
CA TYR A 182 -3.95 15.47 4.43
C TYR A 182 -2.61 16.02 3.92
N ARG A 183 -1.89 16.78 4.74
CA ARG A 183 -0.54 17.31 4.42
C ARG A 183 0.43 16.19 4.08
N TRP A 184 0.45 15.10 4.89
CA TRP A 184 1.28 13.94 4.64
C TRP A 184 0.97 13.31 3.28
N PHE A 185 -0.32 13.06 3.00
CA PHE A 185 -0.70 12.42 1.75
C PHE A 185 -0.36 13.28 0.52
N GLU A 186 -0.55 14.60 0.60
CA GLU A 186 -0.12 15.51 -0.46
C GLU A 186 1.41 15.53 -0.63
N ALA A 187 2.18 15.42 0.45
CA ALA A 187 3.64 15.29 0.35
C ALA A 187 4.05 13.97 -0.31
N VAL A 188 3.40 12.86 0.05
CA VAL A 188 3.62 11.54 -0.58
C VAL A 188 3.35 11.59 -2.08
N ARG A 189 2.24 12.20 -2.50
CA ARG A 189 1.84 12.31 -3.92
C ARG A 189 2.83 13.09 -4.79
N ARG A 190 3.65 13.94 -4.20
CA ARG A 190 4.70 14.72 -4.90
C ARG A 190 6.03 13.98 -5.01
N ARG A 191 6.17 12.81 -4.41
CA ARG A 191 7.41 12.03 -4.47
C ARG A 191 7.58 11.39 -5.85
N PRO A 192 8.79 11.38 -6.43
CA PRO A 192 9.06 10.66 -7.68
C PRO A 192 8.68 9.18 -7.60
N ALA A 193 8.87 8.55 -6.44
CA ALA A 193 8.48 7.15 -6.21
C ALA A 193 6.97 6.92 -6.31
N TRP A 194 6.14 7.92 -5.93
CA TRP A 194 4.70 7.83 -6.09
C TRP A 194 4.30 7.75 -7.56
N GLU A 195 4.85 8.64 -8.38
CA GLU A 195 4.59 8.67 -9.83
C GLU A 195 5.05 7.38 -10.50
N ALA A 196 6.29 6.94 -10.21
CA ALA A 196 6.86 5.72 -10.77
C ALA A 196 6.10 4.44 -10.38
N ALA A 197 5.53 4.39 -9.17
CA ALA A 197 4.81 3.23 -8.66
C ALA A 197 3.29 3.31 -8.88
N TYR A 198 2.74 4.40 -9.44
CA TYR A 198 1.30 4.62 -9.54
C TYR A 198 0.62 3.54 -10.40
N PRO A 199 -0.52 3.00 -9.94
CA PRO A 199 -1.24 1.95 -10.66
C PRO A 199 -1.82 2.44 -11.99
N THR A 200 -1.40 1.85 -13.09
CA THR A 200 -1.95 2.17 -14.42
C THR A 200 -3.43 1.82 -14.57
N GLY A 201 -3.91 0.83 -13.81
CA GLY A 201 -5.31 0.39 -13.81
C GLY A 201 -6.32 1.41 -13.27
N PHE A 202 -5.87 2.47 -12.58
CA PHE A 202 -6.73 3.57 -12.12
C PHE A 202 -6.85 4.73 -13.12
N ALA A 203 -6.09 4.71 -14.20
CA ALA A 203 -6.11 5.77 -15.21
C ALA A 203 -7.43 5.85 -16.00
N SER A 204 -8.31 4.86 -15.88
CA SER A 204 -9.59 4.77 -16.60
C SER A 204 -10.77 5.38 -15.83
N SER A 205 -10.55 6.03 -14.69
CA SER A 205 -11.59 6.67 -13.86
C SER A 205 -11.53 8.20 -14.00
N LYS A 206 -11.44 8.68 -15.26
CA LYS A 206 -11.64 10.11 -15.58
C LYS A 206 -13.08 10.39 -15.88
#